data_4e9c4ca54ee143d2ecb29fbb35b4f1ce
#
_entry.id   4e9c4ca54ee143d2ecb29fbb35b4f1ce
#
_cell.length_a   1.000
_cell.length_b   1.000
_cell.length_c   1.000
_cell.angle_alpha   90.00
_cell.angle_beta   90.00
_cell.angle_gamma   90.00
#
_symmetry.space_group_name_H-M   'P 1'
#
loop_
_entity.id
_entity.type
_entity.pdbx_description
1 polymer ?
#
loop_
_entity_poly.entity_id
_entity_poly.type
_entity_poly.pdbx_seq_one_letter_code
_entity_poly.pdbx_strand_id
1 'polypeptide(L)'
;YLSENQLTMEDVWNMKYEKQQEHFTDFLIWLKAGMHSKDEYTKKPYNETCNAYLKEVFRLYNFAEQQEGCEQSLKVLSDAQYIVRNSVGIRKILNRRSFHGYLKETGHIGRTIEQDKIVILLKACANCRDQVLLLLLAETGFRIGEILGNRYATDIDYENHLIYVNFREDNENDARAKNAEFRK
;
A
#
# COMPACT_ATOMS: atom_id res chain seq x y z
N TYR A 1 5.60 19.90 2.89
CA TYR A 1 6.25 20.33 1.65
C TYR A 1 5.68 21.63 1.12
N LEU A 2 4.35 21.72 0.83
CA LEU A 2 3.74 22.98 0.36
C LEU A 2 3.96 24.11 1.38
N SER A 3 3.69 23.84 2.67
CA SER A 3 3.89 24.80 3.75
C SER A 3 5.35 25.27 3.88
N GLU A 4 6.32 24.36 3.74
CA GLU A 4 7.75 24.69 3.78
C GLU A 4 8.19 25.58 2.60
N ASN A 5 7.55 25.37 1.44
CA ASN A 5 7.81 26.18 0.25
C ASN A 5 6.87 27.41 0.13
N GLN A 6 6.03 27.65 1.15
CA GLN A 6 5.06 28.75 1.18
C GLN A 6 4.11 28.76 -0.03
N LEU A 7 3.71 27.56 -0.49
CA LEU A 7 2.82 27.35 -1.64
C LEU A 7 1.47 26.85 -1.16
N THR A 8 0.43 27.21 -1.90
CA THR A 8 -0.91 26.66 -1.81
C THR A 8 -1.19 25.67 -2.95
N MET A 9 -2.28 24.93 -2.88
CA MET A 9 -2.73 24.11 -4.02
C MET A 9 -3.05 24.97 -5.25
N GLU A 10 -3.61 26.16 -5.02
CA GLU A 10 -3.96 27.10 -6.09
C GLU A 10 -2.72 27.62 -6.82
N ASP A 11 -1.64 27.92 -6.07
CA ASP A 11 -0.37 28.31 -6.68
C ASP A 11 0.15 27.23 -7.62
N VAL A 12 0.08 25.95 -7.21
CA VAL A 12 0.52 24.83 -8.03
C VAL A 12 -0.34 24.69 -9.29
N TRP A 13 -1.67 24.86 -9.22
CA TRP A 13 -2.54 24.84 -10.41
C TRP A 13 -2.20 25.96 -11.40
N ASN A 14 -1.86 27.14 -10.90
CA ASN A 14 -1.53 28.30 -11.71
C ASN A 14 -0.14 28.22 -12.36
N MET A 15 0.71 27.30 -11.94
CA MET A 15 2.02 27.07 -12.56
C MET A 15 1.87 26.66 -14.03
N LYS A 16 2.90 26.99 -14.83
CA LYS A 16 3.09 26.42 -16.17
C LYS A 16 3.51 24.95 -16.06
N TYR A 17 3.35 24.20 -17.15
CA TYR A 17 3.67 22.78 -17.22
C TYR A 17 5.07 22.47 -16.65
N GLU A 18 6.10 23.18 -17.11
CA GLU A 18 7.49 22.96 -16.70
C GLU A 18 7.70 23.14 -15.20
N LYS A 19 7.04 24.18 -14.64
CA LYS A 19 7.12 24.44 -13.20
C LYS A 19 6.34 23.41 -12.36
N GLN A 20 5.22 22.92 -12.84
CA GLN A 20 4.52 21.81 -12.19
C GLN A 20 5.36 20.54 -12.24
N GLN A 21 6.02 20.27 -13.37
CA GLN A 21 6.90 19.11 -13.53
C GLN A 21 8.07 19.17 -12.53
N GLU A 22 8.73 20.31 -12.42
CA GLU A 22 9.80 20.59 -11.47
C GLU A 22 9.29 20.39 -10.02
N HIS A 23 8.17 21.02 -9.67
CA HIS A 23 7.58 20.96 -8.35
C HIS A 23 7.28 19.52 -7.88
N PHE A 24 6.67 18.68 -8.71
CA PHE A 24 6.37 17.30 -8.34
C PHE A 24 7.60 16.39 -8.35
N THR A 25 8.61 16.71 -9.17
CA THR A 25 9.90 16.03 -9.14
C THR A 25 10.65 16.36 -7.84
N ASP A 26 10.68 17.62 -7.44
CA ASP A 26 11.29 18.07 -6.19
C ASP A 26 10.57 17.49 -4.97
N PHE A 27 9.25 17.36 -5.02
CA PHE A 27 8.49 16.66 -4.00
C PHE A 27 8.92 15.20 -3.83
N LEU A 28 9.15 14.47 -4.94
CA LEU A 28 9.66 13.10 -4.88
C LEU A 28 11.08 13.03 -4.31
N ILE A 29 11.95 14.01 -4.65
CA ILE A 29 13.31 14.10 -4.10
C ILE A 29 13.26 14.39 -2.59
N TRP A 30 12.40 15.31 -2.17
CA TRP A 30 12.16 15.64 -0.77
C TRP A 30 11.69 14.43 0.06
N LEU A 31 10.72 13.66 -0.47
CA LEU A 31 10.27 12.39 0.13
C LEU A 31 11.42 11.39 0.25
N LYS A 32 12.16 11.19 -0.84
CA LYS A 32 13.26 10.22 -0.90
C LYS A 32 14.40 10.58 0.04
N ALA A 33 14.63 11.86 0.29
CA ALA A 33 15.58 12.35 1.28
C ALA A 33 15.14 12.08 2.72
N GLY A 34 13.86 11.73 2.95
CA GLY A 34 13.30 11.50 4.28
C GLY A 34 12.84 12.77 4.98
N MET A 35 12.78 13.89 4.28
CA MET A 35 12.44 15.21 4.85
C MET A 35 10.98 15.31 5.35
N HIS A 36 10.13 14.36 4.98
CA HIS A 36 8.74 14.25 5.44
C HIS A 36 8.61 13.85 6.93
N SER A 37 9.67 13.32 7.53
CA SER A 37 9.71 12.95 8.95
C SER A 37 10.68 13.81 9.71
N LYS A 38 10.29 14.20 10.93
CA LYS A 38 11.17 14.90 11.88
C LYS A 38 12.06 13.95 12.66
N ASP A 39 11.81 12.65 12.56
CA ASP A 39 12.58 11.62 13.26
C ASP A 39 13.75 11.16 12.37
N GLU A 40 14.97 11.42 12.83
CA GLU A 40 16.22 11.04 12.14
C GLU A 40 16.37 9.51 11.96
N TYR A 41 15.70 8.73 12.81
CA TYR A 41 15.72 7.26 12.73
C TYR A 41 14.72 6.72 11.72
N THR A 42 13.84 7.55 11.16
CA THR A 42 12.88 7.11 10.15
C THR A 42 13.59 6.63 8.90
N LYS A 43 13.37 5.39 8.53
CA LYS A 43 13.93 4.81 7.32
C LYS A 43 13.46 5.57 6.09
N LYS A 44 14.41 6.00 5.25
CA LYS A 44 14.10 6.66 3.97
C LYS A 44 13.20 5.77 3.11
N PRO A 45 12.12 6.31 2.54
CA PRO A 45 11.18 5.53 1.76
C PRO A 45 11.80 5.03 0.44
N TYR A 46 11.34 3.86 0.00
CA TYR A 46 11.66 3.33 -1.33
C TYR A 46 10.96 4.13 -2.43
N ASN A 47 11.44 3.99 -3.66
CA ASN A 47 10.86 4.68 -4.82
C ASN A 47 9.37 4.37 -4.99
N GLU A 48 8.96 3.13 -4.76
CA GLU A 48 7.56 2.68 -4.82
C GLU A 48 6.69 3.43 -3.80
N THR A 49 7.23 3.63 -2.59
CA THR A 49 6.54 4.37 -1.53
C THR A 49 6.43 5.85 -1.88
N CYS A 50 7.50 6.47 -2.38
CA CYS A 50 7.47 7.86 -2.83
C CYS A 50 6.45 8.06 -3.96
N ASN A 51 6.44 7.17 -4.94
CA ASN A 51 5.48 7.20 -6.04
C ASN A 51 4.04 7.01 -5.53
N ALA A 52 3.82 6.15 -4.54
CA ALA A 52 2.51 5.96 -3.93
C ALA A 52 2.01 7.25 -3.27
N TYR A 53 2.84 7.95 -2.50
CA TYR A 53 2.48 9.24 -1.92
C TYR A 53 2.14 10.28 -3.00
N LEU A 54 2.92 10.38 -4.08
CA LEU A 54 2.61 11.30 -5.16
C LEU A 54 1.28 10.93 -5.86
N LYS A 55 1.00 9.64 -6.03
CA LYS A 55 -0.29 9.18 -6.57
C LYS A 55 -1.47 9.63 -5.71
N GLU A 56 -1.35 9.60 -4.38
CA GLU A 56 -2.39 10.09 -3.47
C GLU A 56 -2.54 11.63 -3.55
N VAL A 57 -1.42 12.36 -3.69
CA VAL A 57 -1.47 13.80 -3.93
C VAL A 57 -2.24 14.10 -5.24
N PHE A 58 -1.96 13.38 -6.32
CA PHE A 58 -2.70 13.54 -7.57
C PHE A 58 -4.18 13.15 -7.45
N ARG A 59 -4.52 12.16 -6.61
CA ARG A 59 -5.92 11.85 -6.32
C ARG A 59 -6.64 13.01 -5.63
N LEU A 60 -5.96 13.67 -4.68
CA LEU A 60 -6.52 14.86 -4.02
C LEU A 60 -6.76 15.99 -5.02
N TYR A 61 -5.80 16.28 -5.91
CA TYR A 61 -5.98 17.28 -6.96
C TYR A 61 -7.12 16.92 -7.90
N ASN A 62 -7.19 15.67 -8.37
CA ASN A 62 -8.28 15.20 -9.23
C ASN A 62 -9.65 15.29 -8.55
N PHE A 63 -9.73 15.02 -7.25
CA PHE A 63 -10.96 15.19 -6.49
C PHE A 63 -11.38 16.65 -6.44
N ALA A 64 -10.45 17.56 -6.17
CA ALA A 64 -10.72 18.99 -6.13
C ALA A 64 -11.12 19.54 -7.50
N GLU A 65 -10.50 19.07 -8.59
CA GLU A 65 -10.84 19.44 -9.98
C GLU A 65 -12.25 18.99 -10.41
N GLN A 66 -12.83 18.00 -9.74
CA GLN A 66 -14.20 17.50 -10.01
C GLN A 66 -15.28 18.27 -9.25
N GLN A 67 -14.91 19.18 -8.34
CA GLN A 67 -15.89 19.97 -7.60
C GLN A 67 -16.51 21.05 -8.49
N GLU A 68 -17.78 21.36 -8.23
CA GLU A 68 -18.49 22.42 -8.96
C GLU A 68 -17.76 23.76 -8.85
N GLY A 69 -17.56 24.43 -9.99
CA GLY A 69 -16.89 25.74 -10.07
C GLY A 69 -15.36 25.66 -10.15
N CYS A 70 -14.75 24.48 -10.17
CA CYS A 70 -13.32 24.36 -10.41
C CYS A 70 -13.03 24.26 -11.91
N GLU A 71 -12.45 25.31 -12.49
CA GLU A 71 -12.01 25.33 -13.90
C GLU A 71 -10.52 24.94 -14.06
N GLN A 72 -9.84 24.71 -12.95
CA GLN A 72 -8.40 24.44 -12.92
C GLN A 72 -8.10 22.96 -13.10
N SER A 73 -6.97 22.65 -13.74
CA SER A 73 -6.49 21.29 -13.87
C SER A 73 -4.96 21.23 -13.85
N LEU A 74 -4.41 20.12 -13.37
CA LEU A 74 -2.98 19.87 -13.43
C LEU A 74 -2.55 19.61 -14.87
N LYS A 75 -1.68 20.46 -15.38
CA LYS A 75 -1.12 20.39 -16.75
C LYS A 75 -0.12 19.26 -16.92
N VAL A 76 0.54 18.87 -15.82
CA VAL A 76 1.58 17.83 -15.78
C VAL A 76 1.04 16.42 -15.96
N LEU A 77 -0.27 16.23 -15.81
CA LEU A 77 -0.93 14.94 -16.01
C LEU A 77 -1.41 14.81 -17.44
N SER A 78 -0.83 13.86 -18.17
CA SER A 78 -1.26 13.52 -19.53
C SER A 78 -2.30 12.40 -19.53
N ASP A 79 -3.29 12.48 -20.43
CA ASP A 79 -4.25 11.41 -20.63
C ASP A 79 -3.60 10.22 -21.34
N ALA A 80 -3.69 9.06 -20.73
CA ALA A 80 -3.23 7.81 -21.30
C ALA A 80 -4.39 6.80 -21.36
N GLN A 81 -4.49 6.10 -22.49
CA GLN A 81 -5.46 5.03 -22.67
C GLN A 81 -4.83 3.69 -22.33
N TYR A 82 -5.48 2.94 -21.47
CA TYR A 82 -5.06 1.60 -21.09
C TYR A 82 -6.11 0.57 -21.51
N ILE A 83 -5.66 -0.50 -22.12
CA ILE A 83 -6.49 -1.64 -22.42
C ILE A 83 -6.38 -2.64 -21.27
N VAL A 84 -7.45 -2.78 -20.51
CA VAL A 84 -7.54 -3.79 -19.45
C VAL A 84 -8.36 -4.96 -19.95
N ARG A 85 -7.86 -6.17 -19.73
CA ARG A 85 -8.62 -7.41 -19.97
C ARG A 85 -9.15 -7.89 -18.64
N ASN A 86 -10.46 -8.14 -18.56
CA ASN A 86 -11.03 -8.80 -17.38
C ASN A 86 -10.74 -10.31 -17.41
N SER A 87 -11.08 -11.02 -16.34
CA SER A 87 -10.92 -12.48 -16.22
C SER A 87 -11.64 -13.27 -17.32
N VAL A 88 -12.63 -12.69 -17.98
CA VAL A 88 -13.42 -13.28 -19.08
C VAL A 88 -12.86 -12.89 -20.46
N GLY A 89 -11.75 -12.13 -20.51
CA GLY A 89 -11.08 -11.73 -21.76
C GLY A 89 -11.68 -10.51 -22.46
N ILE A 90 -12.71 -9.87 -21.91
CA ILE A 90 -13.30 -8.67 -22.48
C ILE A 90 -12.33 -7.50 -22.31
N ARG A 91 -12.04 -6.79 -23.42
CA ARG A 91 -11.20 -5.60 -23.42
C ARG A 91 -12.03 -4.38 -23.00
N LYS A 92 -11.53 -3.65 -21.99
CA LYS A 92 -12.07 -2.36 -21.60
C LYS A 92 -11.00 -1.29 -21.77
N ILE A 93 -11.32 -0.23 -22.48
CA ILE A 93 -10.44 0.94 -22.59
C ILE A 93 -10.71 1.82 -21.37
N LEU A 94 -9.69 2.09 -20.60
CA LEU A 94 -9.72 3.01 -19.46
C LEU A 94 -8.87 4.22 -19.80
N ASN A 95 -9.43 5.40 -19.65
CA ASN A 95 -8.67 6.65 -19.69
C ASN A 95 -8.12 6.91 -18.28
N ARG A 96 -6.82 7.15 -18.21
CA ARG A 96 -6.15 7.48 -16.95
C ARG A 96 -5.17 8.61 -17.19
N ARG A 97 -5.25 9.62 -16.33
CA ARG A 97 -4.23 10.67 -16.30
C ARG A 97 -2.95 10.11 -15.66
N SER A 98 -1.81 10.32 -16.29
CA SER A 98 -0.52 9.80 -15.87
C SER A 98 0.54 10.88 -15.80
N PHE A 99 1.40 10.79 -14.81
CA PHE A 99 2.59 11.61 -14.66
C PHE A 99 3.81 10.85 -15.17
N HIS A 100 4.67 11.51 -15.95
CA HIS A 100 5.85 10.87 -16.55
C HIS A 100 7.12 10.96 -15.69
N GLY A 101 7.09 11.72 -14.59
CA GLY A 101 8.23 11.95 -13.69
C GLY A 101 8.33 10.99 -12.51
N TYR A 102 7.62 9.85 -12.50
CA TYR A 102 7.74 8.89 -11.42
C TYR A 102 9.16 8.32 -11.31
N LEU A 103 9.59 8.05 -10.07
CA LEU A 103 10.86 7.36 -9.81
C LEU A 103 10.80 5.94 -10.36
N LYS A 104 11.91 5.47 -10.92
CA LYS A 104 12.02 4.09 -11.41
C LYS A 104 11.82 3.11 -10.24
N GLU A 105 10.79 2.30 -10.32
CA GLU A 105 10.50 1.27 -9.34
C GLU A 105 11.40 0.05 -9.61
N THR A 106 12.05 -0.44 -8.56
CA THR A 106 12.77 -1.72 -8.60
C THR A 106 11.79 -2.77 -8.14
N GLY A 107 11.32 -3.61 -9.06
CA GLY A 107 10.35 -4.65 -8.72
C GLY A 107 10.81 -5.47 -7.51
N HIS A 108 9.92 -5.62 -6.53
CA HIS A 108 10.17 -6.52 -5.41
C HIS A 108 10.21 -7.96 -5.91
N ILE A 109 11.38 -8.57 -5.85
CA ILE A 109 11.47 -10.03 -5.93
C ILE A 109 10.89 -10.54 -4.60
N GLY A 110 9.71 -11.14 -4.69
CA GLY A 110 9.08 -11.78 -3.53
C GLY A 110 10.07 -12.78 -2.92
N ARG A 111 10.39 -12.60 -1.65
CA ARG A 111 11.20 -13.58 -0.92
C ARG A 111 10.28 -14.70 -0.48
N THR A 112 10.37 -15.84 -1.14
CA THR A 112 9.73 -17.08 -0.71
C THR A 112 10.71 -17.88 0.16
N ILE A 113 10.19 -18.55 1.18
CA ILE A 113 10.96 -19.49 1.99
C ILE A 113 10.74 -20.88 1.40
N GLU A 114 11.81 -21.59 1.13
CA GLU A 114 11.74 -22.98 0.69
C GLU A 114 11.24 -23.89 1.83
N GLN A 115 10.50 -24.93 1.47
CA GLN A 115 9.76 -25.76 2.43
C GLN A 115 10.67 -26.46 3.45
N ASP A 116 11.87 -26.87 3.03
CA ASP A 116 12.89 -27.46 3.91
C ASP A 116 13.38 -26.47 4.98
N LYS A 117 13.46 -25.20 4.67
CA LYS A 117 13.84 -24.14 5.61
C LYS A 117 12.79 -23.89 6.68
N ILE A 118 11.50 -24.14 6.40
CA ILE A 118 10.42 -24.03 7.37
C ILE A 118 10.66 -25.04 8.50
N VAL A 119 11.06 -26.27 8.19
CA VAL A 119 11.37 -27.30 9.18
C VAL A 119 12.54 -26.87 10.09
N ILE A 120 13.56 -26.23 9.50
CA ILE A 120 14.70 -25.70 10.27
C ILE A 120 14.25 -24.59 11.22
N LEU A 121 13.41 -23.68 10.75
CA LEU A 121 12.86 -22.60 11.56
C LEU A 121 12.00 -23.13 12.70
N LEU A 122 11.15 -24.14 12.44
CA LEU A 122 10.34 -24.78 13.48
C LEU A 122 11.18 -25.38 14.60
N LYS A 123 12.28 -26.03 14.24
CA LYS A 123 13.22 -26.60 15.23
C LYS A 123 13.98 -25.52 16.01
N ALA A 124 14.16 -24.34 15.43
CA ALA A 124 14.82 -23.21 16.09
C ALA A 124 13.87 -22.40 16.99
N CYS A 125 12.55 -22.59 16.90
CA CYS A 125 11.59 -21.92 17.78
C CYS A 125 11.77 -22.37 19.22
N ALA A 126 11.90 -21.43 20.15
CA ALA A 126 12.12 -21.68 21.57
C ALA A 126 10.86 -22.15 22.32
N ASN A 127 9.68 -21.93 21.76
CA ASN A 127 8.41 -22.26 22.44
C ASN A 127 7.35 -22.73 21.42
N CYS A 128 6.33 -23.42 21.94
CA CYS A 128 5.24 -23.99 21.16
C CYS A 128 4.37 -22.91 20.47
N ARG A 129 4.20 -21.74 21.09
CA ARG A 129 3.42 -20.62 20.50
C ARG A 129 4.04 -20.18 19.18
N ASP A 130 5.35 -19.99 19.13
CA ASP A 130 6.06 -19.54 17.94
C ASP A 130 6.08 -20.63 16.86
N GLN A 131 6.13 -21.90 17.25
CA GLN A 131 5.99 -23.03 16.32
C GLN A 131 4.59 -23.05 15.66
N VAL A 132 3.52 -22.91 16.46
CA VAL A 132 2.14 -22.86 15.95
C VAL A 132 1.94 -21.66 15.04
N LEU A 133 2.44 -20.47 15.42
CA LEU A 133 2.37 -19.28 14.62
C LEU A 133 3.05 -19.47 13.24
N LEU A 134 4.25 -20.03 13.25
CA LEU A 134 5.00 -20.30 12.01
C LEU A 134 4.29 -21.32 11.12
N LEU A 135 3.75 -22.40 11.70
CA LEU A 135 2.97 -23.41 10.97
C LEU A 135 1.72 -22.81 10.35
N LEU A 136 0.94 -22.05 11.12
CA LEU A 136 -0.27 -21.40 10.59
C LEU A 136 0.06 -20.43 9.45
N LEU A 137 1.13 -19.64 9.56
CA LEU A 137 1.57 -18.75 8.48
C LEU A 137 1.95 -19.55 7.22
N ALA A 138 2.67 -20.65 7.38
CA ALA A 138 3.16 -21.46 6.27
C ALA A 138 2.06 -22.24 5.55
N GLU A 139 1.14 -22.86 6.31
CA GLU A 139 0.12 -23.76 5.78
C GLU A 139 -1.13 -23.01 5.26
N THR A 140 -1.52 -21.92 5.93
CA THR A 140 -2.76 -21.21 5.58
C THR A 140 -2.53 -20.02 4.67
N GLY A 141 -1.33 -19.44 4.64
CA GLY A 141 -1.05 -18.18 3.97
C GLY A 141 -1.79 -16.98 4.58
N PHE A 142 -2.29 -17.10 5.80
CA PHE A 142 -2.94 -16.01 6.51
C PHE A 142 -1.95 -14.89 6.84
N ARG A 143 -2.45 -13.67 6.96
CA ARG A 143 -1.63 -12.56 7.45
C ARG A 143 -1.41 -12.70 8.94
N ILE A 144 -0.26 -12.18 9.43
CA ILE A 144 0.09 -12.23 10.86
C ILE A 144 -1.03 -11.67 11.75
N GLY A 145 -1.69 -10.58 11.35
CA GLY A 145 -2.81 -10.00 12.11
C GLY A 145 -4.07 -10.88 12.11
N GLU A 146 -4.28 -11.69 11.07
CA GLU A 146 -5.38 -12.66 10.99
C GLU A 146 -5.15 -13.80 11.99
N ILE A 147 -3.93 -14.30 12.09
CA ILE A 147 -3.58 -15.38 13.03
C ILE A 147 -3.58 -14.89 14.47
N LEU A 148 -2.96 -13.73 14.74
CA LEU A 148 -2.91 -13.16 16.09
C LEU A 148 -4.28 -12.72 16.62
N GLY A 149 -5.22 -12.44 15.73
CA GLY A 149 -6.61 -12.10 16.09
C GLY A 149 -7.50 -13.32 16.33
N ASN A 150 -7.02 -14.54 16.06
CA ASN A 150 -7.80 -15.76 16.25
C ASN A 150 -7.98 -16.12 17.72
N ARG A 151 -9.20 -16.54 18.08
CA ARG A 151 -9.57 -17.07 19.37
C ARG A 151 -9.75 -18.59 19.26
N TYR A 152 -8.90 -19.37 19.93
CA TYR A 152 -8.89 -20.82 19.82
C TYR A 152 -10.26 -21.45 20.17
N ALA A 153 -11.02 -20.85 21.08
CA ALA A 153 -12.31 -21.37 21.54
C ALA A 153 -13.46 -21.17 20.52
N THR A 154 -13.35 -20.19 19.63
CA THR A 154 -14.47 -19.79 18.75
C THR A 154 -14.14 -19.85 17.26
N ASP A 155 -12.86 -19.78 16.93
CA ASP A 155 -12.44 -19.64 15.52
C ASP A 155 -11.77 -20.89 14.97
N ILE A 156 -11.58 -21.93 15.81
CA ILE A 156 -11.02 -23.20 15.39
C ILE A 156 -12.09 -24.27 15.56
N ASP A 157 -12.49 -24.87 14.42
CA ASP A 157 -13.37 -26.02 14.37
C ASP A 157 -12.50 -27.27 14.25
N TYR A 158 -12.30 -27.94 15.37
CA TYR A 158 -11.46 -29.13 15.44
C TYR A 158 -12.08 -30.37 14.75
N GLU A 159 -13.42 -30.42 14.66
CA GLU A 159 -14.12 -31.54 14.06
C GLU A 159 -14.00 -31.52 12.54
N ASN A 160 -14.12 -30.32 11.96
CA ASN A 160 -14.05 -30.11 10.51
C ASN A 160 -12.68 -29.66 10.01
N HIS A 161 -11.70 -29.48 10.88
CA HIS A 161 -10.35 -28.99 10.58
C HIS A 161 -10.37 -27.63 9.91
N LEU A 162 -11.20 -26.70 10.39
CA LEU A 162 -11.35 -25.36 9.83
C LEU A 162 -10.86 -24.29 10.81
N ILE A 163 -10.29 -23.24 10.24
CA ILE A 163 -9.91 -22.02 10.98
C ILE A 163 -10.64 -20.86 10.32
N TYR A 164 -11.41 -20.12 11.11
CA TYR A 164 -12.17 -18.95 10.64
C TYR A 164 -11.41 -17.67 10.95
N VAL A 165 -11.30 -16.77 9.96
CA VAL A 165 -10.73 -15.44 10.16
C VAL A 165 -11.88 -14.47 10.37
N ASN A 166 -12.06 -14.00 11.60
CA ASN A 166 -13.10 -13.08 11.99
C ASN A 166 -12.53 -11.67 12.22
N PHE A 167 -13.20 -10.65 11.68
CA PHE A 167 -12.88 -9.27 12.00
C PHE A 167 -13.37 -8.96 13.43
N ARG A 168 -12.48 -8.38 14.24
CA ARG A 168 -12.78 -7.93 15.60
C ARG A 168 -12.03 -6.66 15.89
N GLU A 169 -12.69 -5.73 16.56
CA GLU A 169 -12.12 -4.47 17.05
C GLU A 169 -11.67 -4.56 18.51
N ASP A 170 -12.11 -5.61 19.21
CA ASP A 170 -11.96 -5.81 20.66
C ASP A 170 -10.84 -6.80 21.03
N ASN A 171 -9.86 -7.01 20.17
CA ASN A 171 -8.73 -7.86 20.49
C ASN A 171 -7.76 -7.17 21.45
N GLU A 172 -7.46 -7.79 22.57
CA GLU A 172 -6.56 -7.28 23.62
C GLU A 172 -5.13 -6.99 23.11
N ASN A 173 -4.71 -7.67 22.05
CA ASN A 173 -3.39 -7.50 21.43
C ASN A 173 -3.38 -6.56 20.21
N ASP A 174 -4.46 -5.79 20.02
CA ASP A 174 -4.64 -4.89 18.85
C ASP A 174 -4.54 -5.58 17.48
N ALA A 175 -4.53 -6.90 17.43
CA ALA A 175 -4.45 -7.64 16.18
C ALA A 175 -5.75 -7.48 15.37
N ARG A 176 -5.63 -7.05 14.12
CA ARG A 176 -6.76 -6.79 13.22
C ARG A 176 -6.63 -7.59 11.94
N ALA A 177 -7.67 -8.34 11.65
CA ALA A 177 -7.82 -9.03 10.38
C ALA A 177 -8.38 -8.07 9.32
N LYS A 178 -7.52 -7.50 8.50
CA LYS A 178 -7.95 -6.63 7.39
C LYS A 178 -8.76 -7.44 6.36
N ASN A 179 -9.97 -6.96 6.01
CA ASN A 179 -10.88 -7.57 5.03
C ASN A 179 -11.37 -8.98 5.40
N ALA A 180 -11.47 -9.31 6.69
CA ALA A 180 -11.97 -10.61 7.13
C ALA A 180 -13.44 -10.86 6.73
N GLU A 181 -14.24 -9.80 6.52
CA GLU A 181 -15.61 -9.88 6.04
C GLU A 181 -15.77 -10.66 4.73
N PHE A 182 -14.72 -10.78 3.95
CA PHE A 182 -14.69 -11.41 2.64
C PHE A 182 -13.95 -12.76 2.62
N ARG A 183 -13.45 -13.24 3.76
CA ARG A 183 -12.70 -14.50 3.86
C ARG A 183 -13.47 -15.53 4.69
N LYS A 184 -13.89 -16.59 4.03
CA LYS A 184 -14.33 -17.83 4.64
C LYS A 184 -13.32 -18.91 4.31
#